data_f1ddb3f2a63d702ca7de92b80e194d72
#
_entry.id   f1ddb3f2a63d702ca7de92b80e194d72
#
_cell.length_a   1.000
_cell.length_b   1.000
_cell.length_c   1.000
_cell.angle_alpha   90.00
_cell.angle_beta   90.00
_cell.angle_gamma   90.00
#
_symmetry.space_group_name_H-M   'P 1'
#
loop_
_entity.id
_entity.type
_entity.pdbx_description
1 polymer ?
#
loop_
_entity_poly.entity_id
_entity_poly.type
_entity_poly.pdbx_seq_one_letter_code
_entity_poly.pdbx_strand_id
1 'polypeptide(L)'
;MIEAAHRALDAGATRYTSVAGIEPLRAAIAADASRRRAAPIDASNVVVSAGTKQALFNACFALFAAGDEVLVPTPGWTSYYEMLTIARATAVPVTGPRERSFKISRAELERARTERTRGLILNSPSNPTGAVYSRSELEEIVAVAEEAGWWILSDEIYRGICYVGEATSLLSVAPSSGGGRLVIVDGLAKSMAMPGWRIGWSIGPVSLARSMAALQSHTTSNATTISQHAALSALSDTDAYRSALAEMMKELRRRRDGALGILREGGLEVLEPEGAFYLFVRAGQATSDNPEPGNRLAEHLLDSHDVAVVAGSAFRAPEWIRVSFAAPTADVLEGVRRIAAAGIS
;
A
#
# COMPACT_ATOMS: atom_id res chain seq x y z
N MET A 1 10.28 20.02 3.87
CA MET A 1 8.99 19.89 3.16
C MET A 1 8.08 21.09 3.39
N ILE A 2 7.72 21.44 4.62
CA ILE A 2 6.85 22.61 4.94
C ILE A 2 7.46 23.90 4.41
N GLU A 3 8.74 24.16 4.68
CA GLU A 3 9.45 25.32 4.14
C GLU A 3 9.52 25.35 2.62
N ALA A 4 9.62 24.18 1.96
CA ALA A 4 9.60 24.11 0.50
C ALA A 4 8.22 24.47 -0.06
N ALA A 5 7.15 24.10 0.66
CA ALA A 5 5.80 24.52 0.31
C ALA A 5 5.61 26.03 0.48
N HIS A 6 6.11 26.63 1.57
CA HIS A 6 6.09 28.09 1.76
C HIS A 6 6.85 28.80 0.64
N ARG A 7 8.08 28.37 0.32
CA ARG A 7 8.83 28.94 -0.82
C ARG A 7 8.09 28.79 -2.15
N ALA A 8 7.40 27.69 -2.38
CA ALA A 8 6.61 27.48 -3.58
C ALA A 8 5.43 28.46 -3.65
N LEU A 9 4.74 28.70 -2.53
CA LEU A 9 3.68 29.71 -2.42
C LEU A 9 4.19 31.12 -2.71
N ASP A 10 5.31 31.51 -2.08
CA ASP A 10 5.94 32.83 -2.26
C ASP A 10 6.39 33.04 -3.72
N ALA A 11 6.82 31.97 -4.38
CA ALA A 11 7.19 31.98 -5.80
C ALA A 11 5.96 31.92 -6.76
N GLY A 12 4.73 31.94 -6.24
CA GLY A 12 3.52 31.93 -7.05
C GLY A 12 3.21 30.58 -7.72
N ALA A 13 3.60 29.46 -7.10
CA ALA A 13 3.33 28.10 -7.59
C ALA A 13 1.85 27.71 -7.47
N THR A 14 0.95 28.55 -7.97
CA THR A 14 -0.51 28.38 -7.94
C THR A 14 -1.10 28.07 -9.32
N ARG A 15 -0.24 27.85 -10.31
CA ARG A 15 -0.62 27.58 -11.70
C ARG A 15 -0.62 26.08 -12.00
N TYR A 16 -1.25 25.70 -13.10
CA TYR A 16 -1.16 24.36 -13.65
C TYR A 16 0.29 23.99 -13.99
N THR A 17 0.60 22.71 -13.79
CA THR A 17 1.87 22.10 -14.23
C THR A 17 1.57 21.08 -15.33
N SER A 18 2.60 20.37 -15.81
CA SER A 18 2.41 19.17 -16.60
C SER A 18 1.50 18.19 -15.83
N VAL A 19 0.56 17.56 -16.53
CA VAL A 19 -0.37 16.59 -15.93
C VAL A 19 0.37 15.43 -15.27
N ALA A 20 1.47 14.97 -15.89
CA ALA A 20 2.30 13.91 -15.32
C ALA A 20 3.15 14.36 -14.10
N GLY A 21 3.11 15.66 -13.75
CA GLY A 21 3.90 16.25 -12.68
C GLY A 21 5.08 17.09 -13.18
N ILE A 22 5.65 17.93 -12.29
CA ILE A 22 6.81 18.75 -12.62
C ILE A 22 8.02 17.86 -12.94
N GLU A 23 8.75 18.25 -13.96
CA GLU A 23 9.86 17.45 -14.48
C GLU A 23 10.94 17.16 -13.41
N PRO A 24 11.37 18.13 -12.56
CA PRO A 24 12.35 17.84 -11.51
C PRO A 24 11.91 16.77 -10.51
N LEU A 25 10.62 16.72 -10.15
CA LEU A 25 10.09 15.68 -9.26
C LEU A 25 10.07 14.31 -9.95
N ARG A 26 9.65 14.25 -11.21
CA ARG A 26 9.66 13.02 -11.99
C ARG A 26 11.07 12.48 -12.17
N ALA A 27 12.04 13.35 -12.43
CA ALA A 27 13.46 12.99 -12.52
C ALA A 27 14.01 12.47 -11.20
N ALA A 28 13.68 13.10 -10.06
CA ALA A 28 14.09 12.63 -8.74
C ALA A 28 13.51 11.24 -8.41
N ILE A 29 12.24 11.01 -8.73
CA ILE A 29 11.58 9.70 -8.56
C ILE A 29 12.24 8.64 -9.46
N ALA A 30 12.50 8.97 -10.73
CA ALA A 30 13.16 8.09 -11.69
C ALA A 30 14.59 7.73 -11.25
N ALA A 31 15.35 8.69 -10.71
CA ALA A 31 16.69 8.45 -10.19
C ALA A 31 16.67 7.49 -8.98
N ASP A 32 15.71 7.65 -8.05
CA ASP A 32 15.55 6.71 -6.94
C ASP A 32 15.16 5.30 -7.43
N ALA A 33 14.24 5.23 -8.36
CA ALA A 33 13.80 3.97 -8.97
C ALA A 33 14.94 3.26 -9.72
N SER A 34 15.78 4.02 -10.44
CA SER A 34 16.95 3.50 -11.17
C SER A 34 17.97 2.86 -10.22
N ARG A 35 18.20 3.48 -9.05
CA ARG A 35 19.08 2.89 -8.02
C ARG A 35 18.54 1.55 -7.51
N ARG A 36 17.23 1.44 -7.31
CA ARG A 36 16.57 0.19 -6.84
C ARG A 36 16.59 -0.91 -7.90
N ARG A 37 16.40 -0.54 -9.16
CA ARG A 37 16.34 -1.49 -10.29
C ARG A 37 17.72 -1.93 -10.78
N ALA A 38 18.77 -1.19 -10.47
CA ALA A 38 20.09 -1.31 -11.10
C ALA A 38 20.04 -1.20 -12.65
N ALA A 39 19.06 -0.44 -13.17
CA ALA A 39 18.87 -0.17 -14.60
C ALA A 39 18.19 1.20 -14.80
N PRO A 40 18.41 1.88 -15.92
CA PRO A 40 17.86 3.21 -16.19
C PRO A 40 16.32 3.22 -16.16
N ILE A 41 15.77 4.20 -15.47
CA ILE A 41 14.37 4.60 -15.49
C ILE A 41 14.35 6.09 -15.75
N ASP A 42 13.55 6.55 -16.69
CA ASP A 42 13.47 7.96 -17.07
C ASP A 42 12.25 8.65 -16.45
N ALA A 43 12.28 9.97 -16.39
CA ALA A 43 11.12 10.77 -15.99
C ALA A 43 9.86 10.47 -16.83
N SER A 44 10.01 10.00 -18.07
CA SER A 44 8.90 9.56 -18.94
C SER A 44 8.18 8.30 -18.45
N ASN A 45 8.78 7.53 -17.57
CA ASN A 45 8.17 6.38 -16.92
C ASN A 45 7.30 6.76 -15.71
N VAL A 46 7.35 8.02 -15.25
CA VAL A 46 6.76 8.46 -14.00
C VAL A 46 5.54 9.33 -14.24
N VAL A 47 4.46 9.05 -13.49
CA VAL A 47 3.27 9.91 -13.39
C VAL A 47 3.02 10.24 -11.93
N VAL A 48 3.07 11.53 -11.60
CA VAL A 48 2.74 12.06 -10.27
C VAL A 48 1.24 12.31 -10.19
N SER A 49 0.60 11.81 -9.14
CA SER A 49 -0.86 11.81 -8.97
C SER A 49 -1.26 12.36 -7.60
N ALA A 50 -2.54 12.66 -7.39
CA ALA A 50 -3.10 13.13 -6.12
C ALA A 50 -3.16 11.99 -5.07
N GLY A 51 -1.99 11.48 -4.72
CA GLY A 51 -1.76 10.34 -3.84
C GLY A 51 -1.76 9.00 -4.59
N THR A 52 -1.24 7.97 -3.93
CA THR A 52 -1.16 6.61 -4.48
C THR A 52 -2.53 6.03 -4.84
N LYS A 53 -3.59 6.46 -4.14
CA LYS A 53 -4.96 6.02 -4.48
C LYS A 53 -5.33 6.39 -5.91
N GLN A 54 -5.04 7.61 -6.35
CA GLN A 54 -5.28 8.01 -7.74
C GLN A 54 -4.34 7.28 -8.70
N ALA A 55 -3.08 7.10 -8.35
CA ALA A 55 -2.12 6.37 -9.19
C ALA A 55 -2.59 4.92 -9.44
N LEU A 56 -3.07 4.22 -8.40
CA LEU A 56 -3.67 2.89 -8.50
C LEU A 56 -4.94 2.88 -9.34
N PHE A 57 -5.84 3.85 -9.10
CA PHE A 57 -7.07 3.99 -9.89
C PHE A 57 -6.74 4.15 -11.38
N ASN A 58 -5.83 5.08 -11.72
CA ASN A 58 -5.41 5.32 -13.09
C ASN A 58 -4.80 4.07 -13.74
N ALA A 59 -3.98 3.31 -12.97
CA ALA A 59 -3.39 2.07 -13.45
C ALA A 59 -4.44 0.99 -13.70
N CYS A 60 -5.36 0.75 -12.76
CA CYS A 60 -6.45 -0.21 -12.93
C CYS A 60 -7.31 0.14 -14.15
N PHE A 61 -7.67 1.41 -14.31
CA PHE A 61 -8.53 1.85 -15.40
C PHE A 61 -7.84 1.83 -16.78
N ALA A 62 -6.51 2.05 -16.80
CA ALA A 62 -5.73 2.00 -18.05
C ALA A 62 -5.36 0.58 -18.49
N LEU A 63 -5.33 -0.37 -17.56
CA LEU A 63 -4.84 -1.74 -17.82
C LEU A 63 -5.93 -2.77 -17.98
N PHE A 64 -7.06 -2.62 -17.30
CA PHE A 64 -8.09 -3.65 -17.20
C PHE A 64 -9.44 -3.18 -17.73
N ALA A 65 -10.22 -4.11 -18.25
CA ALA A 65 -11.50 -3.86 -18.89
C ALA A 65 -12.54 -4.95 -18.55
N ALA A 66 -13.73 -4.81 -19.10
CA ALA A 66 -14.78 -5.82 -18.96
C ALA A 66 -14.34 -7.18 -19.52
N GLY A 67 -14.50 -8.21 -18.69
CA GLY A 67 -14.08 -9.58 -19.00
C GLY A 67 -12.71 -9.95 -18.43
N ASP A 68 -11.89 -8.98 -18.04
CA ASP A 68 -10.60 -9.24 -17.39
C ASP A 68 -10.79 -9.64 -15.93
N GLU A 69 -9.98 -10.57 -15.48
CA GLU A 69 -9.85 -10.95 -14.08
C GLU A 69 -8.50 -10.49 -13.53
N VAL A 70 -8.54 -9.92 -12.31
CA VAL A 70 -7.33 -9.46 -11.62
C VAL A 70 -7.26 -10.12 -10.25
N LEU A 71 -6.16 -10.82 -9.99
CA LEU A 71 -5.94 -11.48 -8.72
C LEU A 71 -5.62 -10.44 -7.64
N VAL A 72 -6.26 -10.57 -6.47
CA VAL A 72 -6.06 -9.66 -5.33
C VAL A 72 -5.81 -10.49 -4.08
N PRO A 73 -4.60 -10.46 -3.49
CA PRO A 73 -4.33 -11.13 -2.23
C PRO A 73 -5.29 -10.68 -1.13
N THR A 74 -5.84 -11.63 -0.39
CA THR A 74 -6.70 -11.40 0.77
C THR A 74 -6.08 -11.96 2.04
N PRO A 75 -6.23 -11.28 3.17
CA PRO A 75 -6.84 -9.96 3.40
C PRO A 75 -6.14 -8.85 2.62
N GLY A 76 -6.93 -7.96 2.00
CA GLY A 76 -6.40 -6.89 1.14
C GLY A 76 -7.19 -5.59 1.27
N TRP A 77 -6.57 -4.48 0.92
CA TRP A 77 -7.20 -3.17 1.02
C TRP A 77 -8.45 -3.07 0.14
N THR A 78 -9.56 -2.70 0.74
CA THR A 78 -10.90 -2.64 0.10
C THR A 78 -10.91 -1.88 -1.23
N SER A 79 -10.14 -0.80 -1.33
CA SER A 79 -10.14 0.04 -2.54
C SER A 79 -9.64 -0.66 -3.80
N TYR A 80 -8.87 -1.75 -3.70
CA TYR A 80 -8.47 -2.51 -4.89
C TYR A 80 -9.68 -3.12 -5.60
N TYR A 81 -10.61 -3.68 -4.84
CA TYR A 81 -11.85 -4.28 -5.37
C TYR A 81 -12.71 -3.22 -6.05
N GLU A 82 -12.90 -2.07 -5.40
CA GLU A 82 -13.72 -0.99 -5.94
C GLU A 82 -13.11 -0.38 -7.20
N MET A 83 -11.77 -0.20 -7.23
CA MET A 83 -11.08 0.31 -8.42
C MET A 83 -11.23 -0.63 -9.61
N LEU A 84 -11.14 -1.94 -9.40
CA LEU A 84 -11.35 -2.94 -10.45
C LEU A 84 -12.81 -2.97 -10.91
N THR A 85 -13.77 -2.86 -9.99
CA THR A 85 -15.19 -2.75 -10.32
C THR A 85 -15.48 -1.53 -11.20
N ILE A 86 -14.92 -0.36 -10.85
CA ILE A 86 -15.05 0.87 -11.67
C ILE A 86 -14.36 0.69 -13.04
N ALA A 87 -13.24 -0.01 -13.10
CA ALA A 87 -12.60 -0.38 -14.35
C ALA A 87 -13.36 -1.45 -15.14
N ARG A 88 -14.49 -1.98 -14.60
CA ARG A 88 -15.31 -3.05 -15.15
C ARG A 88 -14.61 -4.41 -15.21
N ALA A 89 -13.48 -4.57 -14.53
CA ALA A 89 -12.79 -5.83 -14.35
C ALA A 89 -13.31 -6.59 -13.12
N THR A 90 -13.06 -7.88 -13.08
CA THR A 90 -13.42 -8.74 -11.95
C THR A 90 -12.23 -8.92 -11.02
N ALA A 91 -12.39 -8.50 -9.75
CA ALA A 91 -11.40 -8.80 -8.72
C ALA A 91 -11.58 -10.25 -8.23
N VAL A 92 -10.55 -11.06 -8.36
CA VAL A 92 -10.52 -12.45 -7.89
C VAL A 92 -9.71 -12.52 -6.60
N PRO A 93 -10.34 -12.76 -5.44
CA PRO A 93 -9.63 -12.85 -4.17
C PRO A 93 -8.76 -14.10 -4.12
N VAL A 94 -7.52 -13.97 -3.64
CA VAL A 94 -6.57 -15.08 -3.48
C VAL A 94 -6.06 -15.07 -2.04
N THR A 95 -6.40 -16.10 -1.29
CA THR A 95 -6.04 -16.19 0.13
C THR A 95 -4.86 -17.14 0.33
N GLY A 96 -3.77 -16.63 0.89
CA GLY A 96 -2.66 -17.46 1.36
C GLY A 96 -2.95 -18.07 2.74
N PRO A 97 -2.14 -19.03 3.20
CA PRO A 97 -2.32 -19.63 4.51
C PRO A 97 -2.02 -18.63 5.65
N ARG A 98 -2.80 -18.74 6.72
CA ARG A 98 -2.66 -17.89 7.91
C ARG A 98 -1.26 -17.97 8.54
N GLU A 99 -0.68 -19.15 8.54
CA GLU A 99 0.64 -19.46 9.11
C GLU A 99 1.77 -18.70 8.38
N ARG A 100 1.51 -18.24 7.16
CA ARG A 100 2.38 -17.34 6.38
C ARG A 100 1.87 -15.89 6.37
N SER A 101 1.12 -15.48 7.39
CA SER A 101 0.52 -14.14 7.46
C SER A 101 -0.29 -13.79 6.22
N PHE A 102 -0.97 -14.78 5.64
CA PHE A 102 -1.77 -14.69 4.40
C PHE A 102 -0.97 -14.35 3.13
N LYS A 103 0.35 -14.48 3.15
CA LYS A 103 1.14 -14.32 1.92
C LYS A 103 0.80 -15.42 0.92
N ILE A 104 0.58 -15.03 -0.32
CA ILE A 104 0.34 -15.95 -1.44
C ILE A 104 1.65 -16.43 -2.07
N SER A 105 1.62 -17.57 -2.71
CA SER A 105 2.73 -18.16 -3.46
C SER A 105 2.28 -18.56 -4.87
N ARG A 106 3.18 -19.16 -5.64
CA ARG A 106 2.87 -19.77 -6.95
C ARG A 106 1.63 -20.67 -6.85
N ALA A 107 1.54 -21.51 -5.82
CA ALA A 107 0.46 -22.49 -5.69
C ALA A 107 -0.93 -21.82 -5.58
N GLU A 108 -1.05 -20.74 -4.80
CA GLU A 108 -2.30 -19.99 -4.70
C GLU A 108 -2.63 -19.27 -6.00
N LEU A 109 -1.63 -18.69 -6.69
CA LEU A 109 -1.81 -18.01 -7.97
C LEU A 109 -2.26 -18.99 -9.07
N GLU A 110 -1.61 -20.14 -9.17
CA GLU A 110 -1.95 -21.17 -10.16
C GLU A 110 -3.34 -21.77 -9.96
N ARG A 111 -3.77 -21.90 -8.68
CA ARG A 111 -5.12 -22.38 -8.36
C ARG A 111 -6.20 -21.35 -8.70
N ALA A 112 -5.90 -20.06 -8.56
CA ALA A 112 -6.88 -18.98 -8.75
C ALA A 112 -6.96 -18.48 -10.20
N ARG A 113 -5.94 -18.71 -11.02
CA ARG A 113 -5.90 -18.19 -12.39
C ARG A 113 -6.92 -18.87 -13.31
N THR A 114 -7.40 -18.10 -14.26
CA THR A 114 -8.22 -18.57 -15.40
C THR A 114 -7.63 -18.02 -16.70
N GLU A 115 -8.23 -18.38 -17.83
CA GLU A 115 -7.87 -17.79 -19.14
C GLU A 115 -8.17 -16.29 -19.23
N ARG A 116 -9.00 -15.76 -18.34
CA ARG A 116 -9.34 -14.33 -18.26
C ARG A 116 -8.43 -13.54 -17.33
N THR A 117 -7.55 -14.20 -16.60
CA THR A 117 -6.61 -13.51 -15.70
C THR A 117 -5.64 -12.64 -16.50
N ARG A 118 -5.58 -11.36 -16.17
CA ARG A 118 -4.74 -10.34 -16.84
C ARG A 118 -3.77 -9.66 -15.91
N GLY A 119 -3.96 -9.78 -14.60
CA GLY A 119 -3.09 -9.10 -13.65
C GLY A 119 -3.21 -9.54 -12.21
N LEU A 120 -2.31 -9.00 -11.42
CA LEU A 120 -2.19 -9.16 -9.98
C LEU A 120 -1.97 -7.79 -9.35
N ILE A 121 -2.69 -7.46 -8.27
CA ILE A 121 -2.37 -6.32 -7.40
C ILE A 121 -1.65 -6.89 -6.18
N LEU A 122 -0.42 -6.45 -5.93
CA LEU A 122 0.38 -6.87 -4.79
C LEU A 122 0.69 -5.69 -3.88
N ASN A 123 0.53 -5.84 -2.57
CA ASN A 123 0.87 -4.82 -1.58
C ASN A 123 1.87 -5.38 -0.56
N SER A 124 3.08 -4.85 -0.56
CA SER A 124 4.14 -5.24 0.38
C SER A 124 4.98 -4.02 0.79
N PRO A 125 5.07 -3.71 2.09
CA PRO A 125 4.35 -4.28 3.23
C PRO A 125 2.83 -4.13 3.13
N SER A 126 2.10 -5.11 3.66
CA SER A 126 0.66 -5.26 3.42
C SER A 126 -0.21 -4.46 4.39
N ASN A 127 -1.32 -3.95 3.88
CA ASN A 127 -2.47 -3.50 4.64
C ASN A 127 -3.62 -4.50 4.39
N PRO A 128 -4.12 -5.26 5.40
CA PRO A 128 -4.06 -4.97 6.83
C PRO A 128 -3.03 -5.77 7.63
N THR A 129 -2.40 -6.81 7.08
CA THR A 129 -1.68 -7.85 7.83
C THR A 129 -0.30 -7.40 8.33
N GLY A 130 0.29 -6.39 7.73
CA GLY A 130 1.68 -6.00 7.96
C GLY A 130 2.72 -6.98 7.39
N ALA A 131 2.30 -8.00 6.67
CA ALA A 131 3.20 -8.98 6.06
C ALA A 131 4.13 -8.35 5.03
N VAL A 132 5.38 -8.80 5.00
CA VAL A 132 6.40 -8.38 4.04
C VAL A 132 6.85 -9.60 3.22
N TYR A 133 6.79 -9.48 1.92
CA TYR A 133 7.31 -10.53 1.03
C TYR A 133 8.83 -10.45 0.95
N SER A 134 9.49 -11.60 1.12
CA SER A 134 10.92 -11.73 0.89
C SER A 134 11.26 -11.60 -0.60
N ARG A 135 12.55 -11.39 -0.90
CA ARG A 135 13.02 -11.35 -2.29
C ARG A 135 12.65 -12.62 -3.07
N SER A 136 12.87 -13.79 -2.49
CA SER A 136 12.57 -15.07 -3.16
C SER A 136 11.08 -15.28 -3.40
N GLU A 137 10.21 -14.88 -2.45
CA GLU A 137 8.76 -14.93 -2.64
C GLU A 137 8.31 -13.98 -3.78
N LEU A 138 8.91 -12.79 -3.88
CA LEU A 138 8.63 -11.85 -4.96
C LEU A 138 9.13 -12.34 -6.31
N GLU A 139 10.31 -12.95 -6.39
CA GLU A 139 10.87 -13.57 -7.60
C GLU A 139 9.96 -14.68 -8.10
N GLU A 140 9.44 -15.53 -7.23
CA GLU A 140 8.47 -16.58 -7.57
C GLU A 140 7.17 -16.00 -8.14
N ILE A 141 6.62 -14.96 -7.53
CA ILE A 141 5.40 -14.27 -8.00
C ILE A 141 5.63 -13.62 -9.37
N VAL A 142 6.76 -12.95 -9.54
CA VAL A 142 7.14 -12.33 -10.83
C VAL A 142 7.25 -13.39 -11.94
N ALA A 143 7.89 -14.51 -11.65
CA ALA A 143 8.03 -15.59 -12.63
C ALA A 143 6.67 -16.12 -13.09
N VAL A 144 5.72 -16.34 -12.17
CA VAL A 144 4.35 -16.76 -12.52
C VAL A 144 3.67 -15.73 -13.42
N ALA A 145 3.78 -14.45 -13.08
CA ALA A 145 3.15 -13.39 -13.85
C ALA A 145 3.75 -13.24 -15.24
N GLU A 146 5.07 -13.43 -15.39
CA GLU A 146 5.76 -13.40 -16.67
C GLU A 146 5.38 -14.60 -17.55
N GLU A 147 5.39 -15.81 -17.01
CA GLU A 147 4.96 -17.02 -17.69
C GLU A 147 3.53 -16.91 -18.24
N ALA A 148 2.66 -16.25 -17.48
CA ALA A 148 1.25 -16.04 -17.83
C ALA A 148 0.97 -14.75 -18.63
N GLY A 149 1.95 -13.87 -18.76
CA GLY A 149 1.80 -12.57 -19.42
C GLY A 149 0.90 -11.59 -18.67
N TRP A 150 0.89 -11.62 -17.33
CA TRP A 150 0.09 -10.74 -16.48
C TRP A 150 0.77 -9.41 -16.18
N TRP A 151 -0.05 -8.41 -15.91
CA TRP A 151 0.39 -7.18 -15.27
C TRP A 151 0.53 -7.38 -13.76
N ILE A 152 1.57 -6.79 -13.16
CA ILE A 152 1.67 -6.65 -11.72
C ILE A 152 1.55 -5.17 -11.37
N LEU A 153 0.54 -4.82 -10.57
CA LEU A 153 0.45 -3.55 -9.87
C LEU A 153 1.01 -3.75 -8.47
N SER A 154 2.20 -3.21 -8.20
CA SER A 154 2.84 -3.26 -6.88
C SER A 154 2.57 -1.98 -6.12
N ASP A 155 1.75 -2.06 -5.08
CA ASP A 155 1.55 -0.98 -4.11
C ASP A 155 2.63 -1.05 -3.03
N GLU A 156 3.63 -0.17 -3.15
CA GLU A 156 4.80 -0.10 -2.26
C GLU A 156 4.72 1.06 -1.26
N ILE A 157 3.54 1.65 -1.03
CA ILE A 157 3.35 2.85 -0.20
C ILE A 157 3.89 2.69 1.23
N TYR A 158 3.97 1.46 1.75
CA TYR A 158 4.52 1.15 3.07
C TYR A 158 5.98 0.70 3.02
N ARG A 159 6.66 0.69 1.87
CA ARG A 159 8.03 0.18 1.70
C ARG A 159 9.02 0.77 2.71
N GLY A 160 8.93 2.06 3.02
CA GLY A 160 9.76 2.70 4.04
C GLY A 160 9.45 2.29 5.48
N ILE A 161 8.33 1.60 5.72
CA ILE A 161 7.91 1.17 7.07
C ILE A 161 8.04 -0.34 7.15
N CYS A 162 9.25 -0.81 7.42
CA CYS A 162 9.60 -2.22 7.55
C CYS A 162 10.39 -2.45 8.86
N TYR A 163 10.02 -3.45 9.63
CA TYR A 163 10.62 -3.76 10.94
C TYR A 163 11.66 -4.88 10.87
N VAL A 164 11.71 -5.63 9.78
CA VAL A 164 12.57 -6.81 9.59
C VAL A 164 13.70 -6.56 8.57
N GLY A 165 14.11 -5.32 8.41
CA GLY A 165 15.15 -4.89 7.47
C GLY A 165 14.61 -3.92 6.42
N GLU A 166 14.99 -4.08 5.16
CA GLU A 166 14.45 -3.30 4.04
C GLU A 166 13.42 -4.12 3.26
N ALA A 167 12.25 -3.54 3.02
CA ALA A 167 11.27 -4.16 2.16
C ALA A 167 11.77 -4.16 0.69
N THR A 168 11.78 -5.33 0.09
CA THR A 168 12.20 -5.52 -1.31
C THR A 168 11.19 -4.86 -2.24
N SER A 169 11.66 -3.98 -3.12
CA SER A 169 10.84 -3.45 -4.21
C SER A 169 10.78 -4.43 -5.38
N LEU A 170 9.63 -4.57 -6.01
CA LEU A 170 9.50 -5.36 -7.24
C LEU A 170 10.38 -4.84 -8.39
N LEU A 171 10.78 -3.57 -8.36
CA LEU A 171 11.80 -3.06 -9.31
C LEU A 171 13.11 -3.82 -9.24
N SER A 172 13.50 -4.32 -8.06
CA SER A 172 14.79 -4.98 -7.86
C SER A 172 14.77 -6.48 -8.22
N VAL A 173 13.60 -7.04 -8.44
CA VAL A 173 13.43 -8.48 -8.79
C VAL A 173 12.86 -8.67 -10.20
N ALA A 174 12.24 -7.64 -10.76
CA ALA A 174 11.74 -7.71 -12.13
C ALA A 174 12.90 -7.71 -13.14
N PRO A 175 12.78 -8.48 -14.25
CA PRO A 175 13.83 -8.53 -15.27
C PRO A 175 14.18 -7.16 -15.83
N SER A 176 15.48 -6.95 -16.07
CA SER A 176 16.02 -5.70 -16.62
C SER A 176 15.60 -5.43 -18.08
N SER A 177 15.17 -6.45 -18.80
CA SER A 177 14.74 -6.37 -20.19
C SER A 177 13.38 -5.68 -20.30
N GLY A 178 13.41 -4.43 -20.30
CA GLY A 178 12.58 -3.28 -20.68
C GLY A 178 11.12 -3.42 -21.10
N GLY A 179 10.50 -4.55 -21.05
CA GLY A 179 9.12 -4.78 -21.50
C GLY A 179 8.20 -5.29 -20.40
N GLY A 180 8.66 -5.29 -19.17
CA GLY A 180 7.93 -5.89 -18.04
C GLY A 180 6.55 -5.26 -17.84
N ARG A 181 5.56 -6.12 -17.63
CA ARG A 181 4.20 -5.72 -17.28
C ARG A 181 4.11 -5.38 -15.79
N LEU A 182 4.92 -4.40 -15.37
CA LEU A 182 5.04 -3.97 -13.97
C LEU A 182 4.71 -2.49 -13.83
N VAL A 183 3.89 -2.19 -12.84
CA VAL A 183 3.64 -0.82 -12.36
C VAL A 183 3.95 -0.78 -10.88
N ILE A 184 4.86 0.08 -10.48
CA ILE A 184 5.08 0.42 -9.08
C ILE A 184 4.26 1.64 -8.72
N VAL A 185 3.58 1.59 -7.60
CA VAL A 185 2.89 2.73 -6.99
C VAL A 185 3.51 3.00 -5.64
N ASP A 186 3.98 4.23 -5.42
CA ASP A 186 4.66 4.63 -4.20
C ASP A 186 4.35 6.11 -3.89
N GLY A 187 4.76 6.61 -2.74
CA GLY A 187 4.54 7.99 -2.32
C GLY A 187 5.06 8.30 -0.93
N LEU A 188 4.89 9.54 -0.50
CA LEU A 188 5.40 10.02 0.78
C LEU A 188 4.33 10.03 1.89
N ALA A 189 3.09 9.67 1.57
CA ALA A 189 1.96 9.79 2.50
C ALA A 189 2.16 8.99 3.80
N LYS A 190 2.92 7.89 3.74
CA LYS A 190 3.16 7.01 4.90
C LYS A 190 4.56 7.20 5.46
N SER A 191 5.59 7.10 4.63
CA SER A 191 6.99 7.22 5.03
C SER A 191 7.36 8.62 5.58
N MET A 192 6.61 9.66 5.22
CA MET A 192 6.82 11.04 5.69
C MET A 192 5.62 11.60 6.47
N ALA A 193 4.69 10.75 6.88
CA ALA A 193 3.48 11.13 7.64
C ALA A 193 2.72 12.31 7.01
N MET A 194 2.62 12.35 5.67
CA MET A 194 2.00 13.46 4.94
C MET A 194 0.76 13.05 4.10
N PRO A 195 -0.21 12.32 4.68
CA PRO A 195 -1.37 11.84 3.91
C PRO A 195 -2.26 12.97 3.37
N GLY A 196 -2.33 14.11 4.08
CA GLY A 196 -3.10 15.28 3.69
C GLY A 196 -2.54 16.05 2.49
N TRP A 197 -1.27 15.88 2.15
CA TRP A 197 -0.64 16.55 1.01
C TRP A 197 -1.07 15.98 -0.34
N ARG A 198 -1.71 14.83 -0.34
CA ARG A 198 -2.23 14.20 -1.56
C ARG A 198 -1.18 14.09 -2.67
N ILE A 199 -0.04 13.47 -2.39
CA ILE A 199 1.04 13.27 -3.35
C ILE A 199 1.46 11.80 -3.38
N GLY A 200 1.58 11.23 -4.56
CA GLY A 200 2.06 9.89 -4.85
C GLY A 200 2.38 9.77 -6.33
N TRP A 201 2.88 8.65 -6.76
CA TRP A 201 3.26 8.43 -8.15
C TRP A 201 3.15 6.97 -8.56
N SER A 202 3.16 6.75 -9.87
CA SER A 202 3.37 5.46 -10.49
C SER A 202 4.62 5.48 -11.37
N ILE A 203 5.25 4.31 -11.49
CA ILE A 203 6.40 4.04 -12.35
C ILE A 203 6.06 2.82 -13.21
N GLY A 204 6.11 2.96 -14.52
CA GLY A 204 5.77 1.87 -15.44
C GLY A 204 6.30 2.11 -16.86
N PRO A 205 5.96 1.26 -17.82
CA PRO A 205 6.31 1.48 -19.23
C PRO A 205 5.84 2.84 -19.74
N VAL A 206 6.64 3.50 -20.57
CA VAL A 206 6.36 4.85 -21.09
C VAL A 206 5.00 4.94 -21.77
N SER A 207 4.59 3.91 -22.53
CA SER A 207 3.27 3.87 -23.17
C SER A 207 2.15 3.90 -22.16
N LEU A 208 2.27 3.15 -21.07
CA LEU A 208 1.28 3.14 -19.98
C LEU A 208 1.28 4.46 -19.21
N ALA A 209 2.46 5.01 -18.90
CA ALA A 209 2.58 6.31 -18.24
C ALA A 209 1.85 7.41 -19.04
N ARG A 210 1.96 7.39 -20.38
CA ARG A 210 1.22 8.30 -21.27
C ARG A 210 -0.30 8.09 -21.17
N SER A 211 -0.77 6.84 -21.17
CA SER A 211 -2.20 6.52 -21.03
C SER A 211 -2.76 6.97 -19.68
N MET A 212 -2.01 6.72 -18.59
CA MET A 212 -2.39 7.17 -17.24
C MET A 212 -2.41 8.69 -17.12
N ALA A 213 -1.44 9.40 -17.72
CA ALA A 213 -1.43 10.86 -17.75
C ALA A 213 -2.59 11.42 -18.59
N ALA A 214 -2.94 10.79 -19.72
CA ALA A 214 -4.11 11.16 -20.51
C ALA A 214 -5.41 10.99 -19.71
N LEU A 215 -5.59 9.85 -19.01
CA LEU A 215 -6.73 9.65 -18.12
C LEU A 215 -6.77 10.70 -17.00
N GLN A 216 -5.62 10.98 -16.37
CA GLN A 216 -5.50 11.98 -15.31
C GLN A 216 -5.87 13.39 -15.80
N SER A 217 -5.57 13.73 -17.06
CA SER A 217 -5.93 15.04 -17.64
C SER A 217 -7.45 15.27 -17.72
N HIS A 218 -8.24 14.20 -17.81
CA HIS A 218 -9.70 14.24 -17.87
C HIS A 218 -10.39 14.01 -16.53
N THR A 219 -9.62 13.76 -15.46
CA THR A 219 -10.18 13.53 -14.11
C THR A 219 -9.80 14.64 -13.13
N THR A 220 -8.52 14.77 -12.81
CA THR A 220 -8.04 15.69 -11.77
C THR A 220 -7.04 16.73 -12.27
N SER A 221 -6.59 16.65 -13.53
CA SER A 221 -5.44 17.38 -14.07
C SER A 221 -4.14 17.03 -13.29
N ASN A 222 -3.22 17.97 -13.13
CA ASN A 222 -1.98 17.73 -12.38
C ASN A 222 -2.24 17.61 -10.87
N ALA A 223 -1.38 16.88 -10.17
CA ALA A 223 -1.34 16.90 -8.72
C ALA A 223 -1.02 18.32 -8.20
N THR A 224 -1.45 18.62 -6.97
CA THR A 224 -1.27 19.93 -6.35
C THR A 224 0.18 20.42 -6.46
N THR A 225 0.39 21.57 -7.11
CA THR A 225 1.74 22.09 -7.43
C THR A 225 2.61 22.27 -6.19
N ILE A 226 2.04 22.84 -5.12
CA ILE A 226 2.72 23.04 -3.83
C ILE A 226 3.19 21.71 -3.25
N SER A 227 2.32 20.68 -3.29
CA SER A 227 2.66 19.34 -2.80
C SER A 227 3.78 18.69 -3.63
N GLN A 228 3.85 18.98 -4.92
CA GLN A 228 4.95 18.50 -5.78
C GLN A 228 6.28 19.11 -5.38
N HIS A 229 6.34 20.41 -5.06
CA HIS A 229 7.54 21.07 -4.57
C HIS A 229 7.99 20.53 -3.20
N ALA A 230 7.04 20.27 -2.30
CA ALA A 230 7.33 19.66 -1.01
C ALA A 230 7.88 18.23 -1.16
N ALA A 231 7.30 17.43 -2.06
CA ALA A 231 7.78 16.08 -2.36
C ALA A 231 9.18 16.09 -3.00
N LEU A 232 9.42 17.01 -3.94
CA LEU A 232 10.75 17.20 -4.55
C LEU A 232 11.80 17.50 -3.48
N SER A 233 11.51 18.40 -2.55
CA SER A 233 12.43 18.73 -1.44
C SER A 233 12.76 17.49 -0.59
N ALA A 234 11.78 16.64 -0.30
CA ALA A 234 11.99 15.40 0.46
C ALA A 234 12.89 14.40 -0.29
N LEU A 235 12.69 14.24 -1.60
CA LEU A 235 13.45 13.29 -2.41
C LEU A 235 14.83 13.80 -2.81
N SER A 236 15.05 15.12 -2.81
CA SER A 236 16.34 15.73 -3.12
C SER A 236 17.32 15.72 -1.95
N ASP A 237 16.81 15.72 -0.70
CA ASP A 237 17.62 15.62 0.51
C ASP A 237 17.47 14.22 1.13
N THR A 238 18.23 13.28 0.58
CA THR A 238 18.15 11.88 0.97
C THR A 238 18.58 11.62 2.41
N ASP A 239 19.48 12.44 2.96
CA ASP A 239 19.97 12.26 4.34
C ASP A 239 18.94 12.77 5.34
N ALA A 240 18.35 13.94 5.10
CA ALA A 240 17.23 14.44 5.91
C ALA A 240 16.01 13.51 5.83
N TYR A 241 15.70 12.98 4.63
CA TYR A 241 14.64 11.99 4.45
C TYR A 241 14.89 10.73 5.30
N ARG A 242 16.10 10.15 5.20
CA ARG A 242 16.48 8.94 5.96
C ARG A 242 16.44 9.17 7.46
N SER A 243 16.94 10.32 7.92
CA SER A 243 16.94 10.68 9.33
C SER A 243 15.53 10.80 9.87
N ALA A 244 14.65 11.53 9.18
CA ALA A 244 13.24 11.69 9.58
C ALA A 244 12.49 10.35 9.60
N LEU A 245 12.72 9.49 8.58
CA LEU A 245 12.14 8.16 8.53
C LEU A 245 12.64 7.28 9.69
N ALA A 246 13.93 7.33 10.02
CA ALA A 246 14.51 6.56 11.11
C ALA A 246 13.91 6.95 12.47
N GLU A 247 13.71 8.24 12.73
CA GLU A 247 13.06 8.70 13.96
C GLU A 247 11.58 8.24 14.04
N MET A 248 10.85 8.35 12.93
CA MET A 248 9.47 7.83 12.87
C MET A 248 9.44 6.31 13.11
N MET A 249 10.38 5.56 12.53
CA MET A 249 10.47 4.11 12.70
C MET A 249 10.76 3.68 14.13
N LYS A 250 11.57 4.44 14.89
CA LYS A 250 11.80 4.17 16.33
C LYS A 250 10.49 4.24 17.10
N GLU A 251 9.71 5.28 16.86
CA GLU A 251 8.43 5.49 17.55
C GLU A 251 7.38 4.45 17.13
N LEU A 252 7.27 4.15 15.83
CA LEU A 252 6.36 3.11 15.36
C LEU A 252 6.72 1.73 15.90
N ARG A 253 8.00 1.40 16.00
CA ARG A 253 8.47 0.15 16.61
C ARG A 253 8.06 0.07 18.08
N ARG A 254 8.27 1.14 18.87
CA ARG A 254 7.88 1.22 20.27
C ARG A 254 6.38 0.99 20.45
N ARG A 255 5.56 1.62 19.61
CA ARG A 255 4.09 1.45 19.64
C ARG A 255 3.68 0.04 19.27
N ARG A 256 4.25 -0.51 18.21
CA ARG A 256 4.02 -1.87 17.76
C ARG A 256 4.31 -2.88 18.88
N ASP A 257 5.51 -2.82 19.43
CA ASP A 257 5.99 -3.80 20.42
C ASP A 257 5.16 -3.71 21.71
N GLY A 258 4.87 -2.49 22.18
CA GLY A 258 4.01 -2.28 23.35
C GLY A 258 2.56 -2.77 23.14
N ALA A 259 2.00 -2.49 21.96
CA ALA A 259 0.65 -2.94 21.64
C ALA A 259 0.56 -4.47 21.47
N LEU A 260 1.55 -5.10 20.81
CA LEU A 260 1.66 -6.56 20.70
C LEU A 260 1.75 -7.22 22.07
N GLY A 261 2.57 -6.68 22.98
CA GLY A 261 2.70 -7.21 24.34
C GLY A 261 1.36 -7.25 25.05
N ILE A 262 0.64 -6.12 25.09
CA ILE A 262 -0.67 -6.01 25.76
C ILE A 262 -1.71 -6.97 25.17
N LEU A 263 -1.81 -7.06 23.83
CA LEU A 263 -2.77 -7.94 23.20
C LEU A 263 -2.47 -9.42 23.45
N ARG A 264 -1.20 -9.82 23.41
CA ARG A 264 -0.77 -11.20 23.69
C ARG A 264 -0.96 -11.57 25.17
N GLU A 265 -0.63 -10.67 26.10
CA GLU A 265 -0.91 -10.85 27.54
C GLU A 265 -2.41 -10.99 27.81
N GLY A 266 -3.24 -10.29 27.05
CA GLY A 266 -4.70 -10.45 27.06
C GLY A 266 -5.23 -11.72 26.38
N GLY A 267 -4.34 -12.61 25.91
CA GLY A 267 -4.73 -13.89 25.28
C GLY A 267 -5.23 -13.76 23.84
N LEU A 268 -5.04 -12.61 23.20
CA LEU A 268 -5.53 -12.37 21.85
C LEU A 268 -4.55 -12.91 20.78
N GLU A 269 -5.11 -13.56 19.77
CA GLU A 269 -4.34 -13.94 18.59
C GLU A 269 -4.12 -12.70 17.71
N VAL A 270 -2.87 -12.32 17.47
CA VAL A 270 -2.49 -11.18 16.65
C VAL A 270 -1.36 -11.56 15.71
N LEU A 271 -1.49 -11.21 14.43
CA LEU A 271 -0.39 -11.33 13.49
C LEU A 271 0.67 -10.28 13.82
N GLU A 272 1.92 -10.72 13.93
CA GLU A 272 3.04 -9.82 14.12
C GLU A 272 3.35 -9.08 12.82
N PRO A 273 3.18 -7.75 12.75
CA PRO A 273 3.45 -7.02 11.53
C PRO A 273 4.95 -6.86 11.32
N GLU A 274 5.42 -7.30 10.16
CA GLU A 274 6.79 -7.10 9.67
C GLU A 274 6.98 -5.70 9.05
N GLY A 275 5.86 -5.04 8.69
CA GLY A 275 5.85 -3.69 8.13
C GLY A 275 4.51 -2.99 8.30
N ALA A 276 4.35 -1.83 7.66
CA ALA A 276 3.21 -0.92 7.81
C ALA A 276 2.99 -0.47 9.27
N PHE A 277 1.79 -0.10 9.67
CA PHE A 277 1.48 0.36 11.04
C PHE A 277 0.11 -0.18 11.51
N TYR A 278 -0.15 -1.45 11.22
CA TYR A 278 -1.39 -2.13 11.58
C TYR A 278 -1.12 -3.39 12.38
N LEU A 279 -1.99 -3.66 13.35
CA LEU A 279 -2.13 -4.96 13.98
C LEU A 279 -3.39 -5.61 13.41
N PHE A 280 -3.29 -6.87 13.04
CA PHE A 280 -4.42 -7.65 12.57
C PHE A 280 -4.72 -8.69 13.64
N VAL A 281 -5.82 -8.46 14.36
CA VAL A 281 -6.19 -9.17 15.59
C VAL A 281 -7.38 -10.07 15.28
N ARG A 282 -7.34 -11.32 15.72
CA ARG A 282 -8.45 -12.25 15.51
C ARG A 282 -9.57 -11.95 16.49
N ALA A 283 -10.77 -11.82 15.96
CA ALA A 283 -11.99 -11.50 16.71
C ALA A 283 -12.82 -12.76 17.09
N GLY A 284 -12.45 -13.91 16.55
CA GLY A 284 -13.17 -15.18 16.77
C GLY A 284 -13.23 -16.02 15.49
N GLN A 285 -13.92 -17.16 15.58
CA GLN A 285 -14.20 -18.01 14.45
C GLN A 285 -15.57 -17.69 13.88
N ALA A 286 -15.70 -17.61 12.57
CA ALA A 286 -16.98 -17.47 11.91
C ALA A 286 -17.83 -18.74 12.09
N THR A 287 -19.10 -18.56 12.48
CA THR A 287 -20.08 -19.63 12.66
C THR A 287 -21.39 -19.26 11.98
N SER A 288 -22.36 -20.19 11.90
CA SER A 288 -23.70 -19.87 11.39
C SER A 288 -24.38 -18.72 12.13
N ASP A 289 -24.20 -18.66 13.44
CA ASP A 289 -24.82 -17.66 14.32
C ASP A 289 -24.02 -16.36 14.42
N ASN A 290 -22.74 -16.40 14.05
CA ASN A 290 -21.84 -15.25 14.00
C ASN A 290 -20.92 -15.35 12.78
N PRO A 291 -21.41 -15.03 11.57
CA PRO A 291 -20.61 -15.15 10.34
C PRO A 291 -19.52 -14.08 10.23
N GLU A 292 -19.64 -12.99 10.96
CA GLU A 292 -18.72 -11.85 10.91
C GLU A 292 -18.31 -11.38 12.33
N PRO A 293 -17.56 -12.20 13.08
CA PRO A 293 -17.18 -11.87 14.47
C PRO A 293 -16.36 -10.56 14.56
N GLY A 294 -15.60 -10.23 13.54
CA GLY A 294 -14.88 -8.96 13.47
C GLY A 294 -15.79 -7.74 13.42
N ASN A 295 -16.95 -7.81 12.77
CA ASN A 295 -17.92 -6.72 12.75
C ASN A 295 -18.55 -6.52 14.12
N ARG A 296 -19.01 -7.60 14.75
CA ARG A 296 -19.58 -7.54 16.11
C ARG A 296 -18.59 -6.98 17.13
N LEU A 297 -17.32 -7.44 17.06
CA LEU A 297 -16.30 -6.92 17.95
C LEU A 297 -16.02 -5.43 17.68
N ALA A 298 -15.94 -5.00 16.43
CA ALA A 298 -15.71 -3.60 16.08
C ALA A 298 -16.83 -2.68 16.58
N GLU A 299 -18.09 -3.09 16.44
CA GLU A 299 -19.26 -2.38 16.97
C GLU A 299 -19.24 -2.34 18.51
N HIS A 300 -19.00 -3.47 19.17
CA HIS A 300 -18.91 -3.55 20.61
C HIS A 300 -17.78 -2.66 21.18
N LEU A 301 -16.61 -2.66 20.54
CA LEU A 301 -15.49 -1.82 20.94
C LEU A 301 -15.83 -0.32 20.81
N LEU A 302 -16.54 0.05 19.76
CA LEU A 302 -16.95 1.43 19.56
C LEU A 302 -17.99 1.86 20.60
N ASP A 303 -19.06 1.06 20.77
CA ASP A 303 -20.22 1.43 21.58
C ASP A 303 -19.95 1.34 23.09
N SER A 304 -19.12 0.39 23.52
CA SER A 304 -18.94 0.09 24.97
C SER A 304 -17.56 0.46 25.51
N HIS A 305 -16.57 0.64 24.63
CA HIS A 305 -15.17 0.88 25.03
C HIS A 305 -14.55 2.14 24.43
N ASP A 306 -15.27 2.92 23.63
CA ASP A 306 -14.78 4.13 22.93
C ASP A 306 -13.53 3.85 22.07
N VAL A 307 -13.47 2.68 21.44
CA VAL A 307 -12.34 2.28 20.58
C VAL A 307 -12.81 2.03 19.17
N ALA A 308 -12.36 2.86 18.24
CA ALA A 308 -12.64 2.70 16.82
C ALA A 308 -11.58 1.80 16.15
N VAL A 309 -12.02 0.69 15.57
CA VAL A 309 -11.20 -0.23 14.77
C VAL A 309 -11.87 -0.47 13.41
N VAL A 310 -11.19 -1.14 12.49
CA VAL A 310 -11.80 -1.52 11.22
C VAL A 310 -12.08 -3.01 11.22
N ALA A 311 -13.34 -3.37 10.99
CA ALA A 311 -13.76 -4.76 10.86
C ALA A 311 -13.04 -5.46 9.70
N GLY A 312 -12.69 -6.72 9.89
CA GLY A 312 -11.95 -7.51 8.91
C GLY A 312 -12.74 -7.86 7.66
N SER A 313 -14.08 -7.84 7.71
CA SER A 313 -14.94 -7.98 6.53
C SER A 313 -14.61 -6.96 5.45
N ALA A 314 -14.21 -5.74 5.82
CA ALA A 314 -13.71 -4.72 4.89
C ALA A 314 -12.45 -5.17 4.11
N PHE A 315 -11.74 -6.17 4.60
CA PHE A 315 -10.54 -6.77 3.99
C PHE A 315 -10.77 -8.19 3.48
N ARG A 316 -12.04 -8.65 3.45
CA ARG A 316 -12.46 -10.03 3.16
C ARG A 316 -11.90 -11.07 4.15
N ALA A 317 -11.81 -10.69 5.41
CA ALA A 317 -11.36 -11.54 6.52
C ALA A 317 -12.26 -11.32 7.75
N PRO A 318 -13.52 -11.79 7.73
CA PRO A 318 -14.56 -11.45 8.70
C PRO A 318 -14.23 -11.87 10.15
N GLU A 319 -13.29 -12.79 10.33
CA GLU A 319 -12.83 -13.26 11.64
C GLU A 319 -11.86 -12.30 12.35
N TRP A 320 -11.49 -11.18 11.72
CA TRP A 320 -10.42 -10.29 12.16
C TRP A 320 -10.89 -8.86 12.35
N ILE A 321 -10.09 -8.07 13.07
CA ILE A 321 -10.16 -6.61 13.10
C ILE A 321 -8.77 -6.03 12.81
N ARG A 322 -8.74 -4.85 12.20
CA ARG A 322 -7.50 -4.09 12.01
C ARG A 322 -7.43 -2.93 13.00
N VAL A 323 -6.35 -2.89 13.76
CA VAL A 323 -6.00 -1.80 14.69
C VAL A 323 -4.84 -1.00 14.09
N SER A 324 -4.95 0.33 14.02
CA SER A 324 -3.85 1.20 13.59
C SER A 324 -3.05 1.68 14.80
N PHE A 325 -1.70 1.59 14.75
CA PHE A 325 -0.84 2.20 15.75
C PHE A 325 -0.12 3.48 15.25
N ALA A 326 -0.65 4.10 14.20
CA ALA A 326 -0.20 5.41 13.70
C ALA A 326 -0.91 6.59 14.41
N ALA A 327 -1.14 6.46 15.71
CA ALA A 327 -1.73 7.48 16.60
C ALA A 327 -0.76 7.78 17.74
N PRO A 328 -1.01 8.78 18.60
CA PRO A 328 -0.18 9.04 19.79
C PRO A 328 -0.02 7.78 20.63
N THR A 329 1.17 7.58 21.21
CA THR A 329 1.50 6.34 21.93
C THR A 329 0.54 6.06 23.08
N ALA A 330 0.15 7.09 23.84
CA ALA A 330 -0.78 6.91 24.95
C ALA A 330 -2.13 6.37 24.46
N ASP A 331 -2.64 6.91 23.35
CA ASP A 331 -3.93 6.49 22.77
C ASP A 331 -3.87 5.07 22.22
N VAL A 332 -2.75 4.71 21.56
CA VAL A 332 -2.53 3.35 21.05
C VAL A 332 -2.52 2.34 22.20
N LEU A 333 -1.71 2.58 23.23
CA LEU A 333 -1.58 1.66 24.36
C LEU A 333 -2.86 1.55 25.17
N GLU A 334 -3.57 2.66 25.35
CA GLU A 334 -4.87 2.65 26.04
C GLU A 334 -5.93 1.91 25.19
N GLY A 335 -6.01 2.20 23.90
CA GLY A 335 -6.94 1.51 23.01
C GLY A 335 -6.75 0.00 22.99
N VAL A 336 -5.49 -0.49 22.91
CA VAL A 336 -5.25 -1.95 22.95
C VAL A 336 -5.50 -2.58 24.31
N ARG A 337 -5.35 -1.85 25.46
CA ARG A 337 -5.78 -2.35 26.77
C ARG A 337 -7.30 -2.56 26.82
N ARG A 338 -8.07 -1.59 26.29
CA ARG A 338 -9.52 -1.73 26.19
C ARG A 338 -9.93 -2.88 25.30
N ILE A 339 -9.25 -3.09 24.16
CA ILE A 339 -9.48 -4.26 23.30
C ILE A 339 -9.21 -5.55 24.06
N ALA A 340 -8.09 -5.65 24.80
CA ALA A 340 -7.75 -6.82 25.59
C ALA A 340 -8.77 -7.07 26.73
N ALA A 341 -9.25 -6.00 27.37
CA ALA A 341 -10.23 -6.08 28.46
C ALA A 341 -11.66 -6.42 27.98
N ALA A 342 -12.01 -6.07 26.74
CA ALA A 342 -13.32 -6.37 26.17
C ALA A 342 -13.56 -7.89 26.02
N GLY A 343 -12.49 -8.67 25.96
CA GLY A 343 -12.56 -10.12 25.73
C GLY A 343 -13.04 -10.46 24.32
N ILE A 344 -12.53 -11.59 23.81
CA ILE A 344 -13.09 -12.23 22.61
C ILE A 344 -13.90 -13.40 23.13
N SER A 345 -15.23 -13.23 23.21
CA SER A 345 -16.17 -14.29 23.61
C SER A 345 -16.63 -15.09 22.38
#